data_5390b953afb62c2c45b328d2b9f86e5c
#
_entry.id   5390b953afb62c2c45b328d2b9f86e5c
#
_cell.length_a   1.000
_cell.length_b   1.000
_cell.length_c   1.000
_cell.angle_alpha   90.00
_cell.angle_beta   90.00
_cell.angle_gamma   90.00
#
_symmetry.space_group_name_H-M   'P 1'
#
loop_
_entity.id
_entity.type
_entity.pdbx_description
1 polymer ?
#
loop_
_entity_poly.entity_id
_entity_poly.type
_entity_poly.pdbx_seq_one_letter_code
_entity_poly.pdbx_strand_id
1 'polypeptide(L)'
;MGRVCGLTLYKGYRLLAIDGSELPIDNSIYDKETRVLRTGGTNKPYSAFHINASYDLLERSYDDLIIQGQAVRDENDAFCQLVDRYQGRKAIFIADRGYESYNGFEHVAKSGNKYLVRVKDINSKTSMTRSLGPYPNDEFDIDVFRMLTLKCTSMIKACPQLYKVCPTNMRFDYMSKEDPWYEFNCRIVRFKITEDTYECIITNLDRTEFSSEDIKELYNKRWGIETSFRHVKYAIGLNSHHAKKRKYIKQEIYISLTLYNLTQRLIRKIKIEKRNKKYIYQINFTRACHLVRSFLNKKDGKNPSLENLIANEILPIRPGRSHNRKVKRKSFIYFNYRFD
;
A
#
# COMPACT_ATOMS: atom_id res chain seq x y z
N MET A 1 6.40 0.32 21.17
CA MET A 1 6.78 1.31 20.13
C MET A 1 7.80 2.29 20.73
N GLY A 2 8.94 2.48 20.08
CA GLY A 2 9.97 3.43 20.47
C GLY A 2 9.99 4.67 19.58
N ARG A 3 10.40 5.83 20.09
CA ARG A 3 10.71 7.03 19.29
C ARG A 3 12.22 7.21 19.21
N VAL A 4 12.76 7.31 18.00
CA VAL A 4 14.17 7.60 17.76
C VAL A 4 14.24 8.75 16.77
N CYS A 5 14.92 9.85 17.13
CA CYS A 5 14.97 11.08 16.32
C CYS A 5 13.58 11.58 15.85
N GLY A 6 12.57 11.53 16.73
CA GLY A 6 11.23 12.04 16.44
C GLY A 6 10.30 11.11 15.66
N LEU A 7 10.79 9.98 15.09
CA LEU A 7 9.98 8.99 14.41
C LEU A 7 9.47 7.90 15.36
N THR A 8 8.25 7.45 15.12
CA THR A 8 7.68 6.28 15.80
C THR A 8 8.10 5.02 15.06
N LEU A 9 8.64 4.03 15.78
CA LEU A 9 9.11 2.78 15.22
C LEU A 9 8.42 1.59 15.90
N TYR A 10 8.26 0.50 15.16
CA TYR A 10 7.83 -0.79 15.66
C TYR A 10 9.00 -1.75 15.70
N LYS A 11 9.44 -2.15 16.88
CA LYS A 11 10.66 -3.00 17.06
C LYS A 11 11.88 -2.49 16.26
N GLY A 12 12.06 -1.17 16.19
CA GLY A 12 13.16 -0.55 15.45
C GLY A 12 12.93 -0.30 13.95
N TYR A 13 11.81 -0.73 13.40
CA TYR A 13 11.46 -0.60 11.98
C TYR A 13 10.41 0.49 11.74
N ARG A 14 10.51 1.17 10.60
CA ARG A 14 9.37 1.89 10.00
C ARG A 14 8.40 0.88 9.39
N LEU A 15 7.12 1.18 9.40
CA LEU A 15 6.11 0.34 8.76
C LEU A 15 5.60 1.06 7.50
N LEU A 16 6.06 0.62 6.33
CA LEU A 16 5.73 1.22 5.05
C LEU A 16 4.72 0.34 4.29
N ALA A 17 3.46 0.77 4.28
CA ALA A 17 2.45 0.12 3.44
C ALA A 17 2.61 0.58 1.99
N ILE A 18 2.60 -0.39 1.06
CA ILE A 18 2.56 -0.13 -0.38
C ILE A 18 1.20 -0.54 -0.91
N ASP A 19 0.57 0.37 -1.65
CA ASP A 19 -0.71 0.10 -2.29
C ASP A 19 -0.91 1.00 -3.50
N GLY A 20 -1.75 0.55 -4.43
CA GLY A 20 -2.11 1.26 -5.64
C GLY A 20 -3.51 1.86 -5.59
N SER A 21 -3.72 2.96 -6.30
CA SER A 21 -5.04 3.56 -6.41
C SER A 21 -5.25 4.24 -7.75
N GLU A 22 -6.38 3.91 -8.39
CA GLU A 22 -6.77 4.54 -9.65
C GLU A 22 -7.32 5.95 -9.39
N LEU A 23 -6.92 6.89 -10.24
CA LEU A 23 -7.33 8.28 -10.20
C LEU A 23 -7.88 8.70 -11.57
N PRO A 24 -9.19 8.83 -11.74
CA PRO A 24 -9.80 9.26 -12.99
C PRO A 24 -9.36 10.67 -13.37
N ILE A 25 -9.11 10.89 -14.66
CA ILE A 25 -8.70 12.18 -15.21
C ILE A 25 -9.49 12.52 -16.46
N ASP A 26 -9.41 13.78 -16.91
CA ASP A 26 -10.13 14.27 -18.07
C ASP A 26 -9.86 13.43 -19.33
N ASN A 27 -10.96 13.06 -20.02
CA ASN A 27 -10.94 12.29 -21.26
C ASN A 27 -10.74 13.15 -22.52
N SER A 28 -10.78 14.47 -22.42
CA SER A 28 -10.70 15.38 -23.57
C SER A 28 -9.34 15.32 -24.29
N ILE A 29 -8.28 14.96 -23.56
CA ILE A 29 -6.94 14.82 -24.14
C ILE A 29 -6.65 13.32 -24.30
N TYR A 30 -6.46 12.91 -25.57
CA TYR A 30 -6.06 11.55 -25.86
C TYR A 30 -4.60 11.32 -25.45
N ASP A 31 -4.37 10.24 -24.72
CA ASP A 31 -3.06 9.81 -24.28
C ASP A 31 -3.05 8.28 -24.13
N LYS A 32 -2.19 7.59 -24.88
CA LYS A 32 -2.10 6.13 -24.91
C LYS A 32 -1.80 5.52 -23.55
N GLU A 33 -1.00 6.16 -22.72
CA GLU A 33 -0.61 5.63 -21.42
C GLU A 33 -1.75 5.66 -20.41
N THR A 34 -2.58 6.71 -20.48
CA THR A 34 -3.68 6.89 -19.52
C THR A 34 -5.01 6.33 -20.01
N ARG A 35 -5.20 6.12 -21.34
CA ARG A 35 -6.45 5.72 -21.96
C ARG A 35 -6.71 4.23 -21.83
N VAL A 36 -7.71 3.86 -21.06
CA VAL A 36 -8.19 2.49 -20.91
C VAL A 36 -9.32 2.24 -21.92
N LEU A 37 -9.05 1.33 -22.86
CA LEU A 37 -10.06 0.81 -23.78
C LEU A 37 -10.66 -0.45 -23.14
N ARG A 38 -11.95 -0.40 -22.84
CA ARG A 38 -12.64 -1.59 -22.35
C ARG A 38 -13.17 -2.40 -23.55
N THR A 39 -12.69 -3.61 -23.70
CA THR A 39 -13.19 -4.58 -24.66
C THR A 39 -14.30 -5.38 -24.02
N GLY A 40 -15.48 -5.37 -24.64
CA GLY A 40 -16.64 -6.15 -24.21
C GLY A 40 -17.65 -5.37 -23.35
N GLY A 41 -18.84 -5.17 -23.89
CA GLY A 41 -20.00 -4.57 -23.22
C GLY A 41 -20.12 -3.05 -23.35
N THR A 42 -21.08 -2.49 -22.64
CA THR A 42 -21.50 -1.06 -22.71
C THR A 42 -20.55 -0.06 -22.04
N ASN A 43 -19.35 -0.46 -21.69
CA ASN A 43 -18.41 0.39 -20.94
C ASN A 43 -17.64 1.34 -21.88
N LYS A 44 -17.87 2.65 -21.72
CA LYS A 44 -17.13 3.69 -22.46
C LYS A 44 -15.67 3.73 -22.05
N PRO A 45 -14.75 4.03 -23.00
CA PRO A 45 -13.34 4.29 -22.69
C PRO A 45 -13.21 5.43 -21.68
N TYR A 46 -12.20 5.36 -20.81
CA TYR A 46 -11.92 6.40 -19.83
C TYR A 46 -10.40 6.61 -19.70
N SER A 47 -9.99 7.72 -19.10
CA SER A 47 -8.59 8.01 -18.82
C SER A 47 -8.38 8.08 -17.31
N ALA A 48 -7.26 7.50 -16.85
CA ALA A 48 -6.89 7.54 -15.44
C ALA A 48 -5.37 7.49 -15.27
N PHE A 49 -4.89 8.04 -14.17
CA PHE A 49 -3.60 7.67 -13.59
C PHE A 49 -3.77 6.53 -12.62
N HIS A 50 -2.70 5.75 -12.47
CA HIS A 50 -2.51 4.82 -11.39
C HIS A 50 -1.41 5.34 -10.48
N ILE A 51 -1.73 5.55 -9.21
CA ILE A 51 -0.77 5.99 -8.21
C ILE A 51 -0.38 4.81 -7.34
N ASN A 52 0.92 4.53 -7.24
CA ASN A 52 1.48 3.57 -6.30
C ASN A 52 2.20 4.36 -5.22
N ALA A 53 1.83 4.19 -3.97
CA ALA A 53 2.35 4.99 -2.88
C ALA A 53 3.00 4.14 -1.79
N SER A 54 4.06 4.68 -1.20
CA SER A 54 4.63 4.25 0.07
C SER A 54 4.08 5.12 1.19
N TYR A 55 3.49 4.50 2.21
CA TYR A 55 2.81 5.18 3.30
C TYR A 55 3.28 4.67 4.66
N ASP A 56 3.84 5.55 5.48
CA ASP A 56 4.23 5.23 6.84
C ASP A 56 3.00 5.11 7.74
N LEU A 57 2.72 3.88 8.17
CA LEU A 57 1.54 3.54 8.98
C LEU A 57 1.57 4.15 10.39
N LEU A 58 2.77 4.36 10.93
CA LEU A 58 2.95 4.91 12.28
C LEU A 58 2.96 6.45 12.26
N GLU A 59 3.62 7.03 11.27
CA GLU A 59 3.65 8.47 11.06
C GLU A 59 2.40 8.99 10.35
N ARG A 60 1.61 8.12 9.73
CA ARG A 60 0.42 8.44 8.93
C ARG A 60 0.71 9.45 7.82
N SER A 61 1.80 9.22 7.10
CA SER A 61 2.26 10.13 6.05
C SER A 61 2.72 9.36 4.82
N TYR A 62 2.49 9.91 3.64
CA TYR A 62 3.08 9.41 2.41
C TYR A 62 4.59 9.66 2.41
N ASP A 63 5.35 8.63 2.07
CA ASP A 63 6.81 8.66 2.02
C ASP A 63 7.29 8.90 0.59
N ASP A 64 6.81 8.12 -0.38
CA ASP A 64 7.11 8.27 -1.80
C ASP A 64 5.89 7.90 -2.66
N LEU A 65 5.96 8.25 -3.95
CA LEU A 65 4.87 8.06 -4.91
C LEU A 65 5.41 7.80 -6.32
N ILE A 66 4.80 6.83 -7.02
CA ILE A 66 4.98 6.60 -8.45
C ILE A 66 3.65 6.79 -9.15
N ILE A 67 3.62 7.63 -10.18
CA ILE A 67 2.44 7.92 -10.99
C ILE A 67 2.63 7.32 -12.38
N GLN A 68 1.84 6.31 -12.71
CA GLN A 68 1.81 5.66 -14.02
C GLN A 68 0.51 5.99 -14.75
N GLY A 69 0.51 5.86 -16.06
CA GLY A 69 -0.75 5.82 -16.81
C GLY A 69 -1.49 4.50 -16.54
N GLN A 70 -2.81 4.55 -16.38
CA GLN A 70 -3.62 3.36 -16.04
C GLN A 70 -3.53 2.25 -17.10
N ALA A 71 -3.31 2.61 -18.38
CA ALA A 71 -3.21 1.64 -19.47
C ALA A 71 -1.88 0.87 -19.48
N VAL A 72 -0.84 1.45 -18.89
CA VAL A 72 0.54 0.91 -18.85
C VAL A 72 1.02 0.66 -17.42
N ARG A 73 0.08 0.51 -16.49
CA ARG A 73 0.43 0.29 -15.09
C ARG A 73 1.17 -1.03 -14.89
N ASP A 74 2.21 -0.98 -14.12
CA ASP A 74 2.93 -2.13 -13.57
C ASP A 74 3.17 -1.91 -12.08
N GLU A 75 2.34 -2.56 -11.24
CA GLU A 75 2.38 -2.40 -9.79
C GLU A 75 3.65 -3.06 -9.21
N ASN A 76 4.13 -4.16 -9.80
CA ASN A 76 5.35 -4.82 -9.34
C ASN A 76 6.60 -3.99 -9.64
N ASP A 77 6.67 -3.40 -10.83
CA ASP A 77 7.77 -2.48 -11.18
C ASP A 77 7.74 -1.23 -10.27
N ALA A 78 6.56 -0.66 -10.04
CA ALA A 78 6.41 0.47 -9.12
C ALA A 78 6.83 0.12 -7.68
N PHE A 79 6.53 -1.10 -7.22
CA PHE A 79 6.98 -1.59 -5.91
C PHE A 79 8.50 -1.63 -5.84
N CYS A 80 9.17 -2.25 -6.82
CA CYS A 80 10.63 -2.29 -6.87
C CYS A 80 11.25 -0.88 -6.88
N GLN A 81 10.70 0.03 -7.70
CA GLN A 81 11.19 1.41 -7.75
C GLN A 81 11.01 2.16 -6.41
N LEU A 82 9.89 1.97 -5.70
CA LEU A 82 9.68 2.56 -4.37
C LEU A 82 10.69 2.03 -3.35
N VAL A 83 10.99 0.74 -3.40
CA VAL A 83 11.99 0.10 -2.54
C VAL A 83 13.40 0.61 -2.86
N ASP A 84 13.78 0.67 -4.14
CA ASP A 84 15.12 1.08 -4.58
C ASP A 84 15.42 2.55 -4.27
N ARG A 85 14.39 3.42 -4.31
CA ARG A 85 14.51 4.84 -3.94
C ARG A 85 14.58 5.08 -2.44
N TYR A 86 14.18 4.09 -1.64
CA TYR A 86 14.09 4.27 -0.20
C TYR A 86 15.47 4.40 0.44
N GLN A 87 15.73 5.55 1.07
CA GLN A 87 17.00 5.89 1.74
C GLN A 87 16.82 6.09 3.25
N GLY A 88 15.69 5.62 3.79
CA GLY A 88 15.35 5.82 5.19
C GLY A 88 15.99 4.79 6.14
N ARG A 89 15.50 4.77 7.36
CA ARG A 89 15.84 3.75 8.37
C ARG A 89 15.27 2.40 7.98
N LYS A 90 15.79 1.31 8.60
CA LYS A 90 15.24 -0.04 8.41
C LYS A 90 13.71 -0.03 8.42
N ALA A 91 13.11 -0.64 7.43
CA ALA A 91 11.68 -0.66 7.21
C ALA A 91 11.16 -2.08 7.00
N ILE A 92 9.86 -2.26 7.31
CA ILE A 92 9.07 -3.41 6.87
C ILE A 92 8.13 -2.88 5.79
N PHE A 93 8.31 -3.35 4.55
CA PHE A 93 7.41 -3.07 3.43
C PHE A 93 6.23 -4.03 3.49
N ILE A 94 5.03 -3.48 3.64
CA ILE A 94 3.79 -4.25 3.82
C ILE A 94 2.89 -4.04 2.61
N ALA A 95 2.54 -5.11 1.90
CA ALA A 95 1.75 -5.01 0.68
C ALA A 95 0.66 -6.10 0.57
N ASP A 96 -0.32 -5.86 -0.31
CA ASP A 96 -1.38 -6.82 -0.64
C ASP A 96 -0.87 -7.81 -1.71
N ARG A 97 -1.68 -8.83 -1.96
CA ARG A 97 -1.44 -9.92 -2.94
C ARG A 97 -1.23 -9.44 -4.38
N GLY A 98 -1.55 -8.20 -4.71
CA GLY A 98 -1.23 -7.60 -6.00
C GLY A 98 0.27 -7.49 -6.24
N TYR A 99 1.06 -7.44 -5.16
CA TYR A 99 2.51 -7.31 -5.15
C TYR A 99 3.24 -8.65 -4.92
N GLU A 100 2.56 -9.79 -5.11
CA GLU A 100 3.12 -11.13 -4.99
C GLU A 100 4.15 -11.38 -6.10
N SER A 101 5.44 -11.15 -5.83
CA SER A 101 6.53 -11.25 -6.80
C SER A 101 7.86 -11.62 -6.14
N TYR A 102 8.55 -12.66 -6.65
CA TYR A 102 9.91 -12.98 -6.21
C TYR A 102 10.85 -11.79 -6.38
N ASN A 103 10.73 -11.06 -7.50
CA ASN A 103 11.54 -9.89 -7.78
C ASN A 103 11.37 -8.82 -6.71
N GLY A 104 10.12 -8.47 -6.38
CA GLY A 104 9.83 -7.49 -5.34
C GLY A 104 10.37 -7.89 -3.97
N PHE A 105 10.25 -9.17 -3.60
CA PHE A 105 10.78 -9.66 -2.33
C PHE A 105 12.30 -9.51 -2.24
N GLU A 106 13.01 -9.81 -3.34
CA GLU A 106 14.46 -9.71 -3.37
C GLU A 106 14.96 -8.28 -3.44
N HIS A 107 14.28 -7.35 -4.11
CA HIS A 107 14.59 -5.92 -4.03
C HIS A 107 14.56 -5.44 -2.57
N VAL A 108 13.53 -5.84 -1.80
CA VAL A 108 13.46 -5.49 -0.37
C VAL A 108 14.56 -6.16 0.43
N ALA A 109 14.82 -7.45 0.23
CA ALA A 109 15.85 -8.18 0.96
C ALA A 109 17.26 -7.63 0.67
N LYS A 110 17.60 -7.35 -0.60
CA LYS A 110 18.87 -6.79 -1.03
C LYS A 110 19.10 -5.36 -0.54
N SER A 111 18.04 -4.59 -0.35
CA SER A 111 18.12 -3.25 0.28
C SER A 111 18.34 -3.29 1.80
N GLY A 112 18.45 -4.48 2.40
CA GLY A 112 18.62 -4.67 3.85
C GLY A 112 17.34 -4.42 4.65
N ASN A 113 16.20 -4.32 4.00
CA ASN A 113 14.89 -4.13 4.60
C ASN A 113 14.12 -5.46 4.74
N LYS A 114 12.93 -5.36 5.32
CA LYS A 114 12.04 -6.50 5.53
C LYS A 114 10.77 -6.33 4.71
N TYR A 115 10.19 -7.45 4.26
CA TYR A 115 8.88 -7.45 3.60
C TYR A 115 7.87 -8.28 4.39
N LEU A 116 6.61 -7.94 4.25
CA LEU A 116 5.46 -8.65 4.76
C LEU A 116 4.36 -8.52 3.72
N VAL A 117 4.19 -9.52 2.87
CA VAL A 117 3.29 -9.45 1.74
C VAL A 117 2.25 -10.55 1.81
N ARG A 118 0.98 -10.18 1.71
CA ARG A 118 -0.08 -11.15 1.56
C ARG A 118 0.03 -11.82 0.18
N VAL A 119 -0.12 -13.13 0.16
CA VAL A 119 -0.09 -13.94 -1.05
C VAL A 119 -1.39 -14.75 -1.17
N LYS A 120 -1.63 -15.31 -2.34
CA LYS A 120 -2.78 -16.21 -2.54
C LYS A 120 -2.61 -17.45 -1.65
N ASP A 121 -3.72 -17.93 -1.09
CA ASP A 121 -3.70 -19.13 -0.27
C ASP A 121 -3.16 -20.34 -1.04
N ILE A 122 -2.54 -21.29 -0.32
CA ILE A 122 -1.95 -22.53 -0.87
C ILE A 122 -2.93 -23.33 -1.73
N ASN A 123 -4.23 -23.23 -1.45
CA ASN A 123 -5.28 -23.91 -2.20
C ASN A 123 -5.59 -23.23 -3.55
N SER A 124 -5.11 -22.02 -3.79
CA SER A 124 -5.30 -21.33 -5.07
C SER A 124 -4.40 -21.93 -6.16
N LYS A 125 -4.98 -22.24 -7.33
CA LYS A 125 -4.23 -22.81 -8.48
C LYS A 125 -3.09 -21.91 -8.95
N THR A 126 -3.21 -20.59 -8.77
CA THR A 126 -2.23 -19.59 -9.22
C THR A 126 -1.40 -19.02 -8.06
N SER A 127 -1.37 -19.68 -6.92
CA SER A 127 -0.57 -19.25 -5.77
C SER A 127 0.91 -19.52 -5.99
N MET A 128 1.74 -18.52 -5.70
CA MET A 128 3.17 -18.66 -5.61
C MET A 128 3.54 -19.68 -4.53
N THR A 129 2.90 -19.58 -3.36
CA THR A 129 3.17 -20.45 -2.22
C THR A 129 2.91 -21.91 -2.54
N ARG A 130 1.84 -22.23 -3.27
CA ARG A 130 1.57 -23.62 -3.67
C ARG A 130 2.77 -24.29 -4.34
N SER A 131 3.54 -23.57 -5.12
CA SER A 131 4.73 -24.10 -5.81
C SER A 131 5.96 -24.23 -4.89
N LEU A 132 5.87 -23.75 -3.69
CA LEU A 132 6.91 -23.83 -2.64
C LEU A 132 6.62 -24.93 -1.60
N GLY A 133 5.45 -25.63 -1.68
CA GLY A 133 5.05 -26.71 -0.77
C GLY A 133 5.79 -28.03 -0.98
N PRO A 134 5.36 -29.08 -0.27
CA PRO A 134 4.05 -29.28 0.36
C PRO A 134 3.90 -28.60 1.74
N TYR A 135 2.63 -28.37 2.13
CA TYR A 135 2.28 -27.71 3.39
C TYR A 135 1.16 -28.43 4.12
N PRO A 136 1.03 -28.25 5.45
CA PRO A 136 -0.16 -28.62 6.20
C PRO A 136 -1.43 -27.91 5.64
N ASN A 137 -2.58 -28.55 5.77
CA ASN A 137 -3.86 -27.97 5.32
C ASN A 137 -4.42 -26.93 6.29
N ASP A 138 -3.90 -26.84 7.49
CA ASP A 138 -4.34 -25.93 8.55
C ASP A 138 -3.40 -24.72 8.69
N GLU A 139 -3.42 -24.08 9.84
CA GLU A 139 -2.50 -22.99 10.18
C GLU A 139 -1.05 -23.49 10.26
N PHE A 140 -0.14 -22.71 9.80
CA PHE A 140 1.29 -23.02 9.92
C PHE A 140 2.15 -21.76 9.85
N ASP A 141 3.39 -21.94 10.31
CA ASP A 141 4.44 -20.93 10.30
C ASP A 141 5.75 -21.66 10.03
N ILE A 142 6.24 -21.58 8.79
CA ILE A 142 7.38 -22.36 8.32
C ILE A 142 8.38 -21.51 7.54
N ASP A 143 9.64 -21.89 7.66
CA ASP A 143 10.73 -21.37 6.83
C ASP A 143 10.87 -22.23 5.58
N VAL A 144 10.99 -21.60 4.44
CA VAL A 144 11.07 -22.23 3.12
C VAL A 144 12.34 -21.82 2.43
N PHE A 145 13.09 -22.82 1.98
CA PHE A 145 14.21 -22.66 1.07
C PHE A 145 13.86 -23.22 -0.30
N ARG A 146 14.21 -22.50 -1.37
CA ARG A 146 14.15 -23.00 -2.76
C ARG A 146 15.28 -22.41 -3.58
N MET A 147 15.89 -23.26 -4.39
CA MET A 147 16.77 -22.81 -5.46
C MET A 147 15.90 -22.42 -6.67
N LEU A 148 15.75 -21.13 -6.92
CA LEU A 148 15.13 -20.64 -8.14
C LEU A 148 16.06 -20.90 -9.33
N THR A 149 15.50 -21.27 -10.48
CA THR A 149 16.33 -21.51 -11.66
C THR A 149 15.60 -21.28 -12.98
N LEU A 150 16.34 -20.80 -13.98
CA LEU A 150 15.89 -20.73 -15.37
C LEU A 150 16.07 -22.05 -16.12
N LYS A 151 16.82 -23.01 -15.54
CA LYS A 151 17.03 -24.33 -16.14
C LYS A 151 15.84 -25.25 -15.91
N CYS A 152 15.49 -26.03 -16.92
CA CYS A 152 14.31 -26.90 -16.91
C CYS A 152 14.67 -28.32 -17.40
N THR A 153 15.50 -29.03 -16.62
CA THR A 153 15.89 -30.42 -16.92
C THR A 153 14.94 -31.41 -16.22
N SER A 154 14.97 -32.68 -16.66
CA SER A 154 14.21 -33.77 -16.02
C SER A 154 14.58 -33.94 -14.54
N MET A 155 15.86 -33.83 -14.21
CA MET A 155 16.37 -33.93 -12.86
C MET A 155 15.84 -32.78 -11.95
N ILE A 156 15.84 -31.55 -12.44
CA ILE A 156 15.30 -30.40 -11.70
C ILE A 156 13.79 -30.59 -11.46
N LYS A 157 13.05 -31.04 -12.46
CA LYS A 157 11.61 -31.31 -12.33
C LYS A 157 11.28 -32.46 -11.37
N ALA A 158 12.19 -33.43 -11.22
CA ALA A 158 12.03 -34.52 -10.28
C ALA A 158 12.21 -34.12 -8.81
N CYS A 159 12.81 -32.95 -8.54
CA CYS A 159 13.09 -32.46 -7.20
C CYS A 159 12.41 -31.10 -6.89
N PRO A 160 11.06 -31.01 -6.96
CA PRO A 160 10.34 -29.76 -6.74
C PRO A 160 10.47 -29.21 -5.31
N GLN A 161 10.85 -30.06 -4.35
CA GLN A 161 11.12 -29.68 -2.97
C GLN A 161 12.41 -28.87 -2.80
N LEU A 162 13.35 -28.93 -3.77
CA LEU A 162 14.60 -28.17 -3.77
C LEU A 162 14.60 -27.05 -4.80
N TYR A 163 14.00 -27.32 -5.97
CA TYR A 163 14.08 -26.42 -7.11
C TYR A 163 12.75 -25.82 -7.48
N LYS A 164 12.78 -24.55 -7.84
CA LYS A 164 11.66 -23.86 -8.48
C LYS A 164 12.08 -23.34 -9.83
N VAL A 165 11.54 -23.96 -10.89
CA VAL A 165 11.74 -23.47 -12.26
C VAL A 165 10.96 -22.17 -12.45
N CYS A 166 11.67 -21.12 -12.83
CA CYS A 166 11.11 -19.82 -13.14
C CYS A 166 10.79 -19.72 -14.64
N PRO A 167 9.56 -19.33 -15.03
CA PRO A 167 9.24 -19.10 -16.42
C PRO A 167 10.11 -17.98 -17.03
N THR A 168 10.47 -18.09 -18.30
CA THR A 168 11.32 -17.12 -19.00
C THR A 168 10.69 -15.72 -19.12
N ASN A 169 9.37 -15.63 -19.02
CA ASN A 169 8.63 -14.35 -19.00
C ASN A 169 8.46 -13.77 -17.59
N MET A 170 8.93 -14.45 -16.55
CA MET A 170 8.94 -13.92 -15.19
C MET A 170 10.11 -12.93 -15.05
N ARG A 171 9.81 -11.68 -14.71
CA ARG A 171 10.86 -10.73 -14.38
C ARG A 171 11.51 -11.13 -13.04
N PHE A 172 12.81 -11.32 -13.08
CA PHE A 172 13.63 -11.53 -11.90
C PHE A 172 15.05 -11.00 -12.13
N ASP A 173 15.36 -9.87 -11.53
CA ASP A 173 16.55 -9.06 -11.86
C ASP A 173 17.86 -9.67 -11.30
N TYR A 174 17.77 -10.77 -10.55
CA TYR A 174 18.91 -11.44 -9.87
C TYR A 174 19.31 -12.77 -10.51
N MET A 175 18.77 -13.10 -11.69
CA MET A 175 19.20 -14.25 -12.49
C MET A 175 19.40 -13.84 -13.95
N SER A 176 20.38 -14.47 -14.61
CA SER A 176 20.62 -14.33 -16.03
C SER A 176 20.78 -15.70 -16.73
N LYS A 177 21.00 -15.71 -18.04
CA LYS A 177 21.33 -16.96 -18.76
C LYS A 177 22.70 -17.53 -18.31
N GLU A 178 23.61 -16.65 -17.96
CA GLU A 178 24.98 -16.97 -17.49
C GLU A 178 24.96 -17.45 -16.05
N ASP A 179 24.15 -16.81 -15.20
CA ASP A 179 23.92 -17.20 -13.80
C ASP A 179 22.43 -17.52 -13.56
N PRO A 180 21.99 -18.74 -13.92
CA PRO A 180 20.58 -19.12 -13.90
C PRO A 180 20.09 -19.66 -12.57
N TRP A 181 20.79 -19.42 -11.47
CA TRP A 181 20.50 -19.96 -10.15
C TRP A 181 20.38 -18.85 -9.11
N TYR A 182 19.43 -18.98 -8.19
CA TYR A 182 19.25 -18.06 -7.09
C TYR A 182 18.71 -18.76 -5.84
N GLU A 183 19.35 -18.56 -4.71
CA GLU A 183 18.88 -19.04 -3.41
C GLU A 183 17.79 -18.14 -2.87
N PHE A 184 16.59 -18.67 -2.76
CA PHE A 184 15.43 -17.95 -2.23
C PHE A 184 15.03 -18.51 -0.88
N ASN A 185 15.06 -17.65 0.14
CA ASN A 185 14.66 -17.96 1.50
C ASN A 185 13.51 -17.06 1.92
N CYS A 186 12.46 -17.66 2.48
CA CYS A 186 11.34 -16.92 3.03
C CYS A 186 10.69 -17.67 4.17
N ARG A 187 9.90 -16.97 4.95
CA ARG A 187 8.99 -17.52 5.95
C ARG A 187 7.57 -17.36 5.43
N ILE A 188 6.76 -18.41 5.55
CA ILE A 188 5.35 -18.39 5.16
C ILE A 188 4.52 -18.65 6.40
N VAL A 189 3.64 -17.72 6.71
CA VAL A 189 2.70 -17.80 7.83
C VAL A 189 1.28 -17.87 7.27
N ARG A 190 0.56 -18.95 7.62
CA ARG A 190 -0.83 -19.14 7.27
C ARG A 190 -1.68 -19.16 8.52
N PHE A 191 -2.66 -18.29 8.59
CA PHE A 191 -3.55 -18.19 9.74
C PHE A 191 -5.03 -18.12 9.34
N LYS A 192 -5.88 -18.64 10.20
CA LYS A 192 -7.32 -18.72 10.00
C LYS A 192 -7.98 -17.35 10.23
N ILE A 193 -8.86 -16.94 9.32
CA ILE A 193 -9.67 -15.72 9.46
C ILE A 193 -11.10 -16.05 9.83
N THR A 194 -11.68 -17.05 9.15
CA THR A 194 -12.98 -17.65 9.46
C THR A 194 -12.84 -19.16 9.42
N GLU A 195 -13.92 -19.90 9.69
CA GLU A 195 -13.88 -21.37 9.67
C GLU A 195 -13.34 -21.93 8.36
N ASP A 196 -13.64 -21.27 7.21
CA ASP A 196 -13.31 -21.76 5.89
C ASP A 196 -12.30 -20.88 5.13
N THR A 197 -11.81 -19.78 5.74
CA THR A 197 -10.93 -18.85 5.06
C THR A 197 -9.61 -18.63 5.79
N TYR A 198 -8.53 -18.65 5.01
CA TYR A 198 -7.19 -18.44 5.50
C TYR A 198 -6.52 -17.24 4.81
N GLU A 199 -5.61 -16.61 5.51
CA GLU A 199 -4.65 -15.68 4.90
C GLU A 199 -3.24 -16.28 4.95
N CYS A 200 -2.52 -16.12 3.84
CA CYS A 200 -1.10 -16.47 3.73
C CYS A 200 -0.27 -15.22 3.60
N ILE A 201 0.75 -15.12 4.42
CA ILE A 201 1.74 -14.04 4.39
C ILE A 201 3.10 -14.64 4.07
N ILE A 202 3.81 -14.05 3.12
CA ILE A 202 5.23 -14.33 2.87
C ILE A 202 6.08 -13.19 3.42
N THR A 203 7.18 -13.52 4.08
CA THR A 203 8.02 -12.55 4.77
C THR A 203 9.47 -13.04 4.92
N ASN A 204 10.41 -12.12 5.16
CA ASN A 204 11.77 -12.39 5.61
C ASN A 204 12.00 -11.91 7.05
N LEU A 205 10.93 -11.73 7.83
CA LEU A 205 11.01 -11.41 9.26
C LEU A 205 11.43 -12.63 10.07
N ASP A 206 12.39 -12.45 10.96
CA ASP A 206 12.88 -13.52 11.82
C ASP A 206 11.82 -13.96 12.83
N ARG A 207 11.66 -15.26 13.00
CA ARG A 207 10.67 -15.86 13.92
C ARG A 207 10.98 -15.57 15.38
N THR A 208 12.25 -15.41 15.72
CA THR A 208 12.68 -15.09 17.10
C THR A 208 12.32 -13.66 17.50
N GLU A 209 12.25 -12.75 16.51
CA GLU A 209 11.91 -11.35 16.74
C GLU A 209 10.40 -11.09 16.55
N PHE A 210 9.75 -11.79 15.60
CA PHE A 210 8.35 -11.59 15.22
C PHE A 210 7.57 -12.90 15.29
N SER A 211 6.64 -13.00 16.24
CA SER A 211 5.70 -14.11 16.33
C SER A 211 4.69 -14.13 15.19
N SER A 212 3.92 -15.21 15.04
CA SER A 212 2.82 -15.28 14.06
C SER A 212 1.73 -14.24 14.34
N GLU A 213 1.49 -13.93 15.62
CA GLU A 213 0.57 -12.90 16.07
C GLU A 213 1.06 -11.49 15.66
N ASP A 214 2.36 -11.21 15.82
CA ASP A 214 2.97 -9.97 15.32
C ASP A 214 2.74 -9.82 13.80
N ILE A 215 2.94 -10.90 13.03
CA ILE A 215 2.73 -10.90 11.57
C ILE A 215 1.28 -10.54 11.24
N LYS A 216 0.31 -11.15 11.92
CA LYS A 216 -1.11 -10.87 11.76
C LYS A 216 -1.45 -9.43 12.13
N GLU A 217 -0.93 -8.93 13.25
CA GLU A 217 -1.14 -7.55 13.69
C GLU A 217 -0.56 -6.54 12.70
N LEU A 218 0.68 -6.77 12.24
CA LEU A 218 1.35 -5.91 11.26
C LEU A 218 0.59 -5.85 9.95
N TYR A 219 0.13 -6.99 9.44
CA TYR A 219 -0.64 -7.01 8.20
C TYR A 219 -1.97 -6.26 8.34
N ASN A 220 -2.67 -6.40 9.46
CA ASN A 220 -3.90 -5.67 9.73
C ASN A 220 -3.71 -4.13 9.70
N LYS A 221 -2.53 -3.63 10.10
CA LYS A 221 -2.23 -2.17 10.03
C LYS A 221 -2.19 -1.64 8.60
N ARG A 222 -1.97 -2.49 7.60
CA ARG A 222 -1.95 -2.12 6.16
C ARG A 222 -3.18 -1.33 5.73
N TRP A 223 -4.35 -1.61 6.30
CA TRP A 223 -5.59 -0.87 6.01
C TRP A 223 -5.48 0.65 6.22
N GLY A 224 -4.45 1.11 6.91
CA GLY A 224 -4.15 2.54 7.08
C GLY A 224 -3.95 3.27 5.75
N ILE A 225 -3.28 2.66 4.75
CA ILE A 225 -3.07 3.28 3.44
C ILE A 225 -4.38 3.41 2.66
N GLU A 226 -5.27 2.41 2.70
CA GLU A 226 -6.57 2.48 2.02
C GLU A 226 -7.44 3.61 2.62
N THR A 227 -7.38 3.78 3.94
CA THR A 227 -8.04 4.89 4.63
C THR A 227 -7.44 6.23 4.22
N SER A 228 -6.11 6.31 4.07
CA SER A 228 -5.43 7.52 3.62
C SER A 228 -5.83 7.92 2.19
N PHE A 229 -5.90 6.98 1.26
CA PHE A 229 -6.40 7.23 -0.10
C PHE A 229 -7.83 7.75 -0.10
N ARG A 230 -8.69 7.25 0.79
CA ARG A 230 -10.06 7.77 0.95
C ARG A 230 -10.04 9.23 1.39
N HIS A 231 -9.20 9.60 2.35
CA HIS A 231 -9.05 10.99 2.78
C HIS A 231 -8.54 11.89 1.66
N VAL A 232 -7.51 11.47 0.92
CA VAL A 232 -6.96 12.25 -0.19
C VAL A 232 -8.00 12.43 -1.30
N LYS A 233 -8.71 11.36 -1.68
CA LYS A 233 -9.70 11.42 -2.75
C LYS A 233 -10.91 12.25 -2.40
N TYR A 234 -11.45 12.16 -1.18
CA TYR A 234 -12.72 12.75 -0.83
C TYR A 234 -12.61 13.97 0.10
N ALA A 235 -11.76 13.94 1.12
CA ALA A 235 -11.63 15.07 2.04
C ALA A 235 -10.76 16.19 1.46
N ILE A 236 -9.68 15.85 0.76
CA ILE A 236 -8.84 16.82 0.04
C ILE A 236 -9.43 17.16 -1.33
N GLY A 237 -10.14 16.21 -1.94
CA GLY A 237 -10.83 16.40 -3.21
C GLY A 237 -10.01 16.01 -4.44
N LEU A 238 -9.06 15.09 -4.32
CA LEU A 238 -8.22 14.64 -5.43
C LEU A 238 -9.00 13.89 -6.54
N ASN A 239 -10.24 13.51 -6.32
CA ASN A 239 -11.11 12.97 -7.38
C ASN A 239 -11.60 14.03 -8.38
N SER A 240 -11.38 15.32 -8.10
CA SER A 240 -11.76 16.43 -8.94
C SER A 240 -10.55 17.32 -9.17
N HIS A 241 -10.12 17.43 -10.42
CA HIS A 241 -8.93 18.18 -10.81
C HIS A 241 -9.32 19.55 -11.39
N HIS A 242 -8.47 20.56 -11.15
CA HIS A 242 -8.57 21.85 -11.84
C HIS A 242 -7.92 21.79 -13.23
N ALA A 243 -6.82 21.07 -13.33
CA ALA A 243 -6.03 20.99 -14.53
C ALA A 243 -6.54 19.91 -15.49
N LYS A 244 -6.37 20.17 -16.81
CA LYS A 244 -6.58 19.19 -17.89
C LYS A 244 -5.28 18.52 -18.33
N LYS A 245 -4.19 19.30 -18.40
CA LYS A 245 -2.89 18.80 -18.88
C LYS A 245 -2.26 17.85 -17.86
N ARG A 246 -1.77 16.69 -18.31
CA ARG A 246 -1.22 15.61 -17.49
C ARG A 246 -0.17 16.07 -16.48
N LYS A 247 0.76 16.94 -16.90
CA LYS A 247 1.81 17.47 -16.02
C LYS A 247 1.24 18.26 -14.83
N TYR A 248 0.17 19.03 -15.04
CA TYR A 248 -0.43 19.84 -13.98
C TYR A 248 -1.30 18.96 -13.05
N ILE A 249 -1.96 17.93 -13.59
CA ILE A 249 -2.66 16.94 -12.76
C ILE A 249 -1.65 16.23 -11.83
N LYS A 250 -0.47 15.85 -12.34
CA LYS A 250 0.60 15.28 -11.49
C LYS A 250 1.01 16.26 -10.37
N GLN A 251 1.11 17.55 -10.65
CA GLN A 251 1.38 18.57 -9.62
C GLN A 251 0.26 18.63 -8.57
N GLU A 252 -1.01 18.60 -8.99
CA GLU A 252 -2.15 18.58 -8.05
C GLU A 252 -2.11 17.33 -7.15
N ILE A 253 -1.70 16.17 -7.68
CA ILE A 253 -1.50 14.96 -6.89
C ILE A 253 -0.46 15.20 -5.79
N TYR A 254 0.73 15.69 -6.15
CA TYR A 254 1.79 15.96 -5.16
C TYR A 254 1.39 17.00 -4.12
N ILE A 255 0.72 18.08 -4.54
CA ILE A 255 0.22 19.12 -3.64
C ILE A 255 -0.81 18.52 -2.66
N SER A 256 -1.71 17.68 -3.15
CA SER A 256 -2.72 17.03 -2.31
C SER A 256 -2.11 16.10 -1.26
N LEU A 257 -1.09 15.32 -1.63
CA LEU A 257 -0.37 14.46 -0.68
C LEU A 257 0.45 15.28 0.32
N THR A 258 1.04 16.40 -0.12
CA THR A 258 1.74 17.33 0.78
C THR A 258 0.79 17.94 1.81
N LEU A 259 -0.40 18.37 1.36
CA LEU A 259 -1.44 18.88 2.26
C LEU A 259 -1.93 17.80 3.25
N TYR A 260 -2.06 16.55 2.77
CA TYR A 260 -2.38 15.41 3.62
C TYR A 260 -1.32 15.23 4.72
N ASN A 261 -0.05 15.16 4.32
CA ASN A 261 1.07 14.96 5.25
C ASN A 261 1.16 16.10 6.27
N LEU A 262 1.02 17.35 5.83
CA LEU A 262 1.01 18.53 6.72
C LEU A 262 -0.13 18.43 7.73
N THR A 263 -1.35 18.12 7.26
CA THR A 263 -2.52 17.98 8.12
C THR A 263 -2.34 16.88 9.16
N GLN A 264 -1.85 15.71 8.75
CA GLN A 264 -1.58 14.59 9.67
C GLN A 264 -0.50 14.93 10.70
N ARG A 265 0.55 15.63 10.27
CA ARG A 265 1.63 16.07 11.17
C ARG A 265 1.11 17.03 12.24
N LEU A 266 0.20 17.94 11.90
CA LEU A 266 -0.45 18.84 12.86
C LEU A 266 -1.37 18.06 13.80
N ILE A 267 -2.23 17.19 13.28
CA ILE A 267 -3.14 16.37 14.09
C ILE A 267 -2.38 15.54 15.12
N ARG A 268 -1.22 14.98 14.78
CA ARG A 268 -0.42 14.14 15.68
C ARG A 268 0.19 14.93 16.86
N LYS A 269 0.39 16.24 16.72
CA LYS A 269 0.88 17.10 17.81
C LYS A 269 -0.22 17.45 18.81
N ILE A 270 -1.48 17.42 18.38
CA ILE A 270 -2.62 17.85 19.19
C ILE A 270 -2.98 16.74 20.18
N LYS A 271 -2.98 17.08 21.44
CA LYS A 271 -3.50 16.24 22.52
C LYS A 271 -4.99 16.54 22.70
N ILE A 272 -5.83 15.52 22.49
CA ILE A 272 -7.25 15.64 22.79
C ILE A 272 -7.39 15.53 24.31
N GLU A 273 -7.92 16.57 24.95
CA GLU A 273 -8.23 16.52 26.37
C GLU A 273 -9.23 15.39 26.68
N LYS A 274 -8.92 14.58 27.68
CA LYS A 274 -9.83 13.57 28.20
C LYS A 274 -11.00 14.29 28.89
N ARG A 275 -12.01 14.66 28.13
CA ARG A 275 -13.28 15.08 28.72
C ARG A 275 -13.96 13.81 29.23
N ASN A 276 -14.67 13.89 30.36
CA ASN A 276 -15.49 12.81 30.94
C ASN A 276 -16.61 12.40 29.97
N LYS A 277 -16.27 11.74 28.86
CA LYS A 277 -17.19 11.37 27.79
C LYS A 277 -17.22 9.84 27.60
N LYS A 278 -18.40 9.32 27.28
CA LYS A 278 -18.69 7.90 27.06
C LYS A 278 -17.81 7.25 25.97
N TYR A 279 -17.19 8.03 25.06
CA TYR A 279 -16.46 7.52 23.90
C TYR A 279 -15.03 8.06 23.88
N ILE A 280 -14.14 7.29 23.20
CA ILE A 280 -12.84 7.80 22.76
C ILE A 280 -13.06 8.71 21.55
N TYR A 281 -12.35 9.83 21.48
CA TYR A 281 -12.49 10.80 20.39
C TYR A 281 -11.22 10.86 19.55
N GLN A 282 -11.39 11.19 18.29
CA GLN A 282 -10.32 11.48 17.34
C GLN A 282 -10.58 12.83 16.66
N ILE A 283 -9.54 13.46 16.15
CA ILE A 283 -9.66 14.67 15.34
C ILE A 283 -10.41 14.34 14.03
N ASN A 284 -11.33 15.21 13.63
CA ASN A 284 -12.00 15.15 12.34
C ASN A 284 -11.02 15.57 11.24
N PHE A 285 -10.45 14.61 10.51
CA PHE A 285 -9.46 14.88 9.46
C PHE A 285 -9.98 15.86 8.39
N THR A 286 -11.23 15.71 7.95
CA THR A 286 -11.82 16.57 6.90
C THR A 286 -11.87 18.03 7.37
N ARG A 287 -12.34 18.27 8.59
CA ARG A 287 -12.39 19.62 9.16
C ARG A 287 -10.99 20.19 9.39
N ALA A 288 -10.08 19.38 9.92
CA ALA A 288 -8.67 19.77 10.10
C ALA A 288 -8.04 20.18 8.75
N CYS A 289 -8.27 19.43 7.69
CA CYS A 289 -7.77 19.74 6.35
C CYS A 289 -8.33 21.07 5.82
N HIS A 290 -9.62 21.34 6.01
CA HIS A 290 -10.23 22.63 5.65
C HIS A 290 -9.61 23.80 6.43
N LEU A 291 -9.40 23.62 7.73
CA LEU A 291 -8.74 24.65 8.56
C LEU A 291 -7.30 24.92 8.13
N VAL A 292 -6.52 23.86 7.83
CA VAL A 292 -5.16 24.01 7.32
C VAL A 292 -5.15 24.74 5.98
N ARG A 293 -6.03 24.37 5.02
CA ARG A 293 -6.14 25.06 3.74
C ARG A 293 -6.51 26.52 3.91
N SER A 294 -7.52 26.82 4.74
CA SER A 294 -7.94 28.19 5.03
C SER A 294 -6.83 29.02 5.66
N PHE A 295 -6.05 28.41 6.56
CA PHE A 295 -4.89 29.05 7.19
C PHE A 295 -3.79 29.40 6.18
N LEU A 296 -3.46 28.47 5.25
CA LEU A 296 -2.46 28.71 4.22
C LEU A 296 -2.87 29.81 3.22
N ASN A 297 -4.18 29.99 3.00
CA ASN A 297 -4.70 31.01 2.08
C ASN A 297 -4.87 32.38 2.70
N LYS A 298 -4.79 32.51 4.03
CA LYS A 298 -4.93 33.80 4.69
C LYS A 298 -3.66 34.63 4.55
N LYS A 299 -3.85 35.90 4.22
CA LYS A 299 -2.76 36.88 4.06
C LYS A 299 -2.58 37.83 5.27
N ASP A 300 -3.48 37.78 6.23
CA ASP A 300 -3.67 38.88 7.21
C ASP A 300 -2.87 38.77 8.51
N GLY A 301 -1.92 37.86 8.64
CA GLY A 301 -1.01 37.77 9.83
C GLY A 301 -1.66 37.59 11.23
N LYS A 302 -2.96 37.84 11.37
CA LYS A 302 -3.74 37.69 12.61
C LYS A 302 -4.51 36.37 12.59
N ASN A 303 -3.82 35.27 12.89
CA ASN A 303 -4.47 33.97 12.92
C ASN A 303 -4.66 33.47 14.36
N PRO A 304 -5.86 33.00 14.73
CA PRO A 304 -6.00 32.23 15.95
C PRO A 304 -5.13 30.98 15.87
N SER A 305 -4.72 30.43 16.98
CA SER A 305 -3.91 29.20 16.99
C SER A 305 -4.60 28.10 16.19
N LEU A 306 -4.01 27.72 15.06
CA LEU A 306 -4.53 26.66 14.21
C LEU A 306 -4.68 25.34 14.97
N GLU A 307 -3.75 25.06 15.88
CA GLU A 307 -3.78 23.86 16.73
C GLU A 307 -5.04 23.85 17.62
N ASN A 308 -5.39 24.98 18.22
CA ASN A 308 -6.60 25.11 19.05
C ASN A 308 -7.89 24.93 18.21
N LEU A 309 -7.93 25.49 17.01
CA LEU A 309 -9.07 25.31 16.11
C LEU A 309 -9.25 23.81 15.74
N ILE A 310 -8.16 23.13 15.38
CA ILE A 310 -8.19 21.71 15.04
C ILE A 310 -8.56 20.86 16.27
N ALA A 311 -8.08 21.21 17.47
CA ALA A 311 -8.36 20.47 18.70
C ALA A 311 -9.86 20.42 19.07
N ASN A 312 -10.63 21.42 18.63
CA ASN A 312 -12.08 21.47 18.84
C ASN A 312 -12.88 20.60 17.85
N GLU A 313 -12.28 20.24 16.72
CA GLU A 313 -12.92 19.42 15.66
C GLU A 313 -12.74 17.93 15.93
N ILE A 314 -13.52 17.38 16.83
CA ILE A 314 -13.42 15.97 17.26
C ILE A 314 -14.63 15.14 16.87
N LEU A 315 -14.39 13.84 16.60
CA LEU A 315 -15.41 12.83 16.30
C LEU A 315 -15.28 11.64 17.27
N PRO A 316 -16.41 11.05 17.73
CA PRO A 316 -16.37 9.85 18.55
C PRO A 316 -15.93 8.64 17.75
N ILE A 317 -15.03 7.84 18.30
CA ILE A 317 -14.70 6.50 17.79
C ILE A 317 -15.78 5.55 18.31
N ARG A 318 -16.45 4.83 17.42
CA ARG A 318 -17.48 3.84 17.74
C ARG A 318 -16.97 2.46 17.33
N PRO A 319 -16.28 1.72 18.23
CA PRO A 319 -15.77 0.39 17.93
C PRO A 319 -16.93 -0.58 17.64
N GLY A 320 -16.69 -1.59 16.83
CA GLY A 320 -17.67 -2.65 16.52
C GLY A 320 -18.78 -2.26 15.55
N ARG A 321 -18.80 -1.03 15.02
CA ARG A 321 -19.79 -0.63 14.02
C ARG A 321 -19.37 -1.11 12.64
N SER A 322 -19.90 -2.22 12.19
CA SER A 322 -19.77 -2.70 10.82
C SER A 322 -21.04 -2.39 10.02
N HIS A 323 -20.86 -2.04 8.77
CA HIS A 323 -21.95 -1.92 7.80
C HIS A 323 -21.65 -2.84 6.63
N ASN A 324 -22.59 -3.72 6.27
CA ASN A 324 -22.46 -4.53 5.07
C ASN A 324 -22.25 -3.61 3.86
N ARG A 325 -21.14 -3.83 3.13
CA ARG A 325 -20.90 -3.10 1.87
C ARG A 325 -22.02 -3.45 0.89
N LYS A 326 -22.89 -2.49 0.60
CA LYS A 326 -23.73 -2.61 -0.59
C LYS A 326 -22.79 -2.57 -1.80
N VAL A 327 -22.65 -3.69 -2.50
CA VAL A 327 -21.92 -3.78 -3.76
C VAL A 327 -22.72 -2.96 -4.78
N LYS A 328 -22.44 -1.67 -4.87
CA LYS A 328 -22.92 -0.87 -5.99
C LYS A 328 -22.14 -1.29 -7.22
N ARG A 329 -22.84 -1.66 -8.31
CA ARG A 329 -22.21 -1.76 -9.64
C ARG A 329 -21.42 -0.47 -9.87
N LYS A 330 -20.14 -0.59 -10.28
CA LYS A 330 -19.31 0.58 -10.62
C LYS A 330 -20.07 1.36 -11.68
N SER A 331 -20.69 2.48 -11.28
CA SER A 331 -21.23 3.45 -12.22
C SER A 331 -20.09 4.05 -13.03
N PHE A 332 -20.40 4.59 -14.22
CA PHE A 332 -19.41 5.32 -15.01
C PHE A 332 -18.67 6.32 -14.14
N ILE A 333 -17.34 6.32 -14.27
CA ILE A 333 -16.49 7.32 -13.63
C ILE A 333 -16.66 8.58 -14.48
N TYR A 334 -17.52 9.50 -14.04
CA TYR A 334 -17.57 10.83 -14.60
C TYR A 334 -16.41 11.62 -14.01
N PHE A 335 -15.67 12.28 -14.87
CA PHE A 335 -14.70 13.27 -14.45
C PHE A 335 -15.46 14.49 -13.92
N ASN A 336 -15.23 14.84 -12.67
CA ASN A 336 -15.81 16.02 -12.06
C ASN A 336 -14.75 17.12 -11.99
N TYR A 337 -15.01 18.24 -12.67
CA TYR A 337 -14.25 19.46 -12.44
C TYR A 337 -14.55 19.98 -11.04
N ARG A 338 -13.53 20.52 -10.40
CA ARG A 338 -13.70 21.32 -9.20
C ARG A 338 -14.01 22.74 -9.64
N PHE A 339 -15.21 23.20 -9.35
CA PHE A 339 -15.54 24.62 -9.43
C PHE A 339 -15.05 25.25 -8.13
N ASP A 340 -14.41 26.42 -8.22
CA ASP A 340 -13.93 27.20 -7.06
C ASP A 340 -15.10 27.73 -6.24
#